data_3b5046017880c32cdf0ccd8c4fd7be84
#
_entry.id   3b5046017880c32cdf0ccd8c4fd7be84
#
_cell.length_a   1.000
_cell.length_b   1.000
_cell.length_c   1.000
_cell.angle_alpha   90.00
_cell.angle_beta   90.00
_cell.angle_gamma   90.00
#
_symmetry.space_group_name_H-M   'P 1'
#
loop_
_entity.id
_entity.type
_entity.pdbx_description
1 polymer ?
#
loop_
_entity_poly.entity_id
_entity_poly.type
_entity_poly.pdbx_seq_one_letter_code
_entity_poly.pdbx_strand_id
1 'polypeptide(L)'
;MLFGKPYALSIEPTTACNLGCPECPSGLKKFTRETGKLDVDFHKKMLQSVGNQVFYINYYFQGEPFLNPHFLELIKEAKRHKIYTATSTNAHFIDASKAEEIVQSGLDRLIISIDGLTQKTYENYRVNGQLDKVIEASKRMVEAKQKLKSKTPHLIFQFLVVKQNEHEANAVFDLAKELKIDEVRLKTAQLYDYKNGNPLMPESEEYSRYKRKKDGTFVLKYQTGNHCWRMWSSSVLTWDGKVVPCCFDKDAQHILGSVADADFNTIWESPKYQSFRKSILTNRNAIDICQNCSEGAKVWV
;
A
#
# COMPACT_ATOMS: atom_id res chain seq x y z
N MET A 1 -12.03 -24.04 13.02
CA MET A 1 -12.25 -23.16 11.86
C MET A 1 -12.69 -21.81 12.39
N LEU A 2 -11.98 -20.73 12.13
CA LEU A 2 -12.42 -19.39 12.51
C LEU A 2 -13.41 -18.91 11.44
N PHE A 3 -14.68 -18.95 11.75
CA PHE A 3 -15.74 -18.39 10.93
C PHE A 3 -15.79 -16.88 11.18
N GLY A 4 -15.19 -16.10 10.31
CA GLY A 4 -15.24 -14.63 10.37
C GLY A 4 -15.26 -14.09 8.96
N LYS A 5 -15.98 -12.98 8.76
CA LYS A 5 -15.94 -12.21 7.52
C LYS A 5 -14.84 -11.17 7.62
N PRO A 6 -14.17 -10.81 6.52
CA PRO A 6 -13.16 -9.77 6.57
C PRO A 6 -13.84 -8.42 6.82
N TYR A 7 -13.22 -7.60 7.64
CA TYR A 7 -13.67 -6.24 7.91
C TYR A 7 -12.95 -5.18 7.08
N ALA A 8 -11.87 -5.57 6.41
CA ALA A 8 -11.04 -4.67 5.61
C ALA A 8 -10.72 -5.26 4.24
N LEU A 9 -10.56 -4.39 3.26
CA LEU A 9 -10.07 -4.74 1.92
C LEU A 9 -8.95 -3.80 1.49
N SER A 10 -8.10 -4.29 0.60
CA SER A 10 -7.32 -3.44 -0.29
C SER A 10 -7.89 -3.59 -1.70
N ILE A 11 -8.16 -2.48 -2.36
CA ILE A 11 -8.66 -2.48 -3.74
C ILE A 11 -7.64 -1.74 -4.60
N GLU A 12 -7.27 -2.32 -5.74
CA GLU A 12 -6.32 -1.75 -6.69
C GLU A 12 -7.01 -0.79 -7.66
N PRO A 13 -6.77 0.53 -7.58
CA PRO A 13 -7.40 1.48 -8.52
C PRO A 13 -6.83 1.39 -9.92
N THR A 14 -5.54 1.07 -10.05
CA THR A 14 -4.81 0.93 -11.33
C THR A 14 -3.47 0.26 -11.10
N THR A 15 -2.93 -0.34 -12.16
CA THR A 15 -1.54 -0.85 -12.18
C THR A 15 -0.53 0.18 -12.70
N ALA A 16 -1.00 1.25 -13.36
CA ALA A 16 -0.12 2.27 -13.93
C ALA A 16 0.57 3.12 -12.86
N CYS A 17 1.85 3.44 -13.09
CA CYS A 17 2.62 4.38 -12.28
C CYS A 17 3.55 5.19 -13.17
N ASN A 18 3.75 6.47 -12.82
CA ASN A 18 4.68 7.38 -13.49
C ASN A 18 6.11 7.29 -12.99
N LEU A 19 6.35 6.61 -11.85
CA LEU A 19 7.68 6.45 -11.25
C LEU A 19 8.30 5.09 -11.55
N GLY A 20 9.63 5.01 -11.44
CA GLY A 20 10.43 3.82 -11.71
C GLY A 20 11.05 3.19 -10.44
N CYS A 21 10.34 3.16 -9.31
CA CYS A 21 10.89 2.65 -8.05
C CYS A 21 11.43 1.21 -8.17
N PRO A 22 12.67 0.92 -7.71
CA PRO A 22 13.39 -0.33 -8.01
C PRO A 22 12.84 -1.58 -7.32
N GLU A 23 12.08 -1.44 -6.22
CA GLU A 23 11.46 -2.56 -5.50
C GLU A 23 9.92 -2.60 -5.68
N CYS A 24 9.44 -2.05 -6.81
CA CYS A 24 8.02 -1.97 -7.10
C CYS A 24 7.70 -2.55 -8.50
N PRO A 25 6.82 -3.56 -8.62
CA PRO A 25 6.44 -4.12 -9.92
C PRO A 25 5.87 -3.09 -10.90
N SER A 26 5.07 -2.13 -10.41
CA SER A 26 4.54 -1.02 -11.23
C SER A 26 5.66 -0.10 -11.74
N GLY A 27 6.64 0.21 -10.87
CA GLY A 27 7.79 1.03 -11.23
C GLY A 27 8.68 0.34 -12.25
N LEU A 28 8.91 -0.95 -12.07
CA LEU A 28 9.73 -1.79 -12.96
C LEU A 28 8.99 -2.21 -14.24
N LYS A 29 7.67 -1.99 -14.32
CA LYS A 29 6.79 -2.49 -15.40
C LYS A 29 6.92 -4.00 -15.62
N LYS A 30 7.03 -4.76 -14.53
CA LYS A 30 7.29 -6.21 -14.52
C LYS A 30 6.10 -7.02 -14.01
N PHE A 31 4.90 -6.73 -14.53
CA PHE A 31 3.75 -7.60 -14.27
C PHE A 31 3.70 -8.76 -15.26
N THR A 32 3.38 -9.96 -14.77
CA THR A 32 3.05 -11.12 -15.59
C THR A 32 1.53 -11.27 -15.78
N ARG A 33 0.74 -10.45 -15.04
CA ARG A 33 -0.71 -10.35 -15.15
C ARG A 33 -1.16 -9.19 -16.00
N GLU A 34 -2.42 -9.21 -16.41
CA GLU A 34 -3.04 -8.08 -17.09
C GLU A 34 -2.95 -6.79 -16.29
N THR A 35 -2.77 -5.69 -17.01
CA THR A 35 -2.64 -4.35 -16.45
C THR A 35 -3.83 -3.48 -16.88
N GLY A 36 -4.29 -2.60 -15.99
CA GLY A 36 -5.45 -1.76 -16.28
C GLY A 36 -5.82 -0.84 -15.13
N LYS A 37 -7.07 -0.41 -15.14
CA LYS A 37 -7.66 0.47 -14.15
C LYS A 37 -9.08 0.03 -13.78
N LEU A 38 -9.42 0.19 -12.53
CA LEU A 38 -10.73 -0.16 -11.98
C LEU A 38 -11.80 0.77 -12.56
N ASP A 39 -12.84 0.15 -13.11
CA ASP A 39 -14.04 0.83 -13.59
C ASP A 39 -15.00 1.17 -12.43
N VAL A 40 -15.73 2.28 -12.56
CA VAL A 40 -16.64 2.77 -11.51
C VAL A 40 -17.83 1.83 -11.29
N ASP A 41 -18.44 1.34 -12.37
CA ASP A 41 -19.63 0.48 -12.23
C ASP A 41 -19.24 -0.91 -11.75
N PHE A 42 -18.08 -1.39 -12.16
CA PHE A 42 -17.53 -2.62 -11.60
C PHE A 42 -17.19 -2.47 -10.11
N HIS A 43 -16.63 -1.34 -9.70
CA HIS A 43 -16.38 -1.02 -8.29
C HIS A 43 -17.68 -1.01 -7.47
N LYS A 44 -18.77 -0.41 -7.97
CA LYS A 44 -20.09 -0.48 -7.31
C LYS A 44 -20.55 -1.91 -7.07
N LYS A 45 -20.40 -2.78 -8.10
CA LYS A 45 -20.72 -4.22 -7.96
C LYS A 45 -19.83 -4.89 -6.90
N MET A 46 -18.53 -4.59 -6.86
CA MET A 46 -17.63 -5.08 -5.82
C MET A 46 -18.12 -4.68 -4.42
N LEU A 47 -18.49 -3.41 -4.20
CA LEU A 47 -18.99 -2.94 -2.90
C LEU A 47 -20.31 -3.62 -2.52
N GLN A 48 -21.21 -3.84 -3.47
CA GLN A 48 -22.44 -4.58 -3.23
C GLN A 48 -22.17 -6.03 -2.80
N SER A 49 -21.17 -6.69 -3.43
CA SER A 49 -20.84 -8.08 -3.14
C SER A 49 -20.19 -8.28 -1.75
N VAL A 50 -19.50 -7.26 -1.21
CA VAL A 50 -18.91 -7.36 0.13
C VAL A 50 -19.89 -7.01 1.24
N GLY A 51 -21.04 -6.45 0.91
CA GLY A 51 -22.10 -6.10 1.86
C GLY A 51 -21.65 -5.12 2.95
N ASN A 52 -22.36 -5.11 4.08
CA ASN A 52 -22.10 -4.20 5.21
C ASN A 52 -21.00 -4.68 6.17
N GLN A 53 -20.26 -5.72 5.81
CA GLN A 53 -19.23 -6.31 6.69
C GLN A 53 -17.89 -5.57 6.62
N VAL A 54 -17.61 -4.88 5.49
CA VAL A 54 -16.36 -4.14 5.27
C VAL A 54 -16.57 -2.70 5.69
N PHE A 55 -15.76 -2.22 6.61
CA PHE A 55 -15.79 -0.84 7.09
C PHE A 55 -14.47 -0.09 6.90
N TYR A 56 -13.46 -0.75 6.30
CA TYR A 56 -12.17 -0.15 5.98
C TYR A 56 -11.69 -0.62 4.60
N ILE A 57 -11.36 0.33 3.71
CA ILE A 57 -10.76 0.04 2.41
C ILE A 57 -9.49 0.87 2.21
N ASN A 58 -8.38 0.17 1.90
CA ASN A 58 -7.20 0.77 1.33
C ASN A 58 -7.31 0.77 -0.20
N TYR A 59 -7.36 1.95 -0.81
CA TYR A 59 -7.30 2.11 -2.25
C TYR A 59 -5.86 2.23 -2.73
N TYR A 60 -5.06 1.21 -2.47
CA TYR A 60 -3.74 1.01 -3.04
C TYR A 60 -3.32 -0.46 -2.92
N PHE A 61 -2.73 -0.96 -3.97
CA PHE A 61 -2.09 -2.27 -4.02
C PHE A 61 -0.84 -2.16 -4.88
N GLN A 62 -1.02 -1.84 -6.16
CA GLN A 62 0.01 -1.46 -7.10
C GLN A 62 -0.42 -0.14 -7.79
N GLY A 63 0.50 0.48 -8.56
CA GLY A 63 0.21 1.69 -9.31
C GLY A 63 0.14 2.98 -8.48
N GLU A 64 -0.15 4.06 -9.18
CA GLU A 64 -0.45 5.38 -8.61
C GLU A 64 -1.95 5.66 -8.73
N PRO A 65 -2.70 5.73 -7.64
CA PRO A 65 -4.17 5.83 -7.68
C PRO A 65 -4.70 6.99 -8.52
N PHE A 66 -4.03 8.14 -8.49
CA PHE A 66 -4.45 9.34 -9.23
C PHE A 66 -4.24 9.24 -10.75
N LEU A 67 -3.64 8.16 -11.26
CA LEU A 67 -3.65 7.84 -12.70
C LEU A 67 -4.95 7.15 -13.14
N ASN A 68 -5.81 6.74 -12.22
CA ASN A 68 -7.19 6.41 -12.56
C ASN A 68 -8.01 7.71 -12.56
N PRO A 69 -8.53 8.19 -13.70
CA PRO A 69 -9.24 9.47 -13.78
C PRO A 69 -10.51 9.49 -12.91
N HIS A 70 -11.08 8.33 -12.62
CA HIS A 70 -12.29 8.19 -11.81
C HIS A 70 -12.00 7.85 -10.35
N PHE A 71 -10.73 7.97 -9.90
CA PHE A 71 -10.34 7.53 -8.56
C PHE A 71 -11.18 8.18 -7.44
N LEU A 72 -11.44 9.47 -7.53
CA LEU A 72 -12.24 10.18 -6.51
C LEU A 72 -13.72 9.77 -6.53
N GLU A 73 -14.24 9.27 -7.66
CA GLU A 73 -15.58 8.69 -7.74
C GLU A 73 -15.65 7.36 -6.96
N LEU A 74 -14.57 6.54 -7.06
CA LEU A 74 -14.46 5.31 -6.27
C LEU A 74 -14.50 5.61 -4.76
N ILE A 75 -13.79 6.66 -4.31
CA ILE A 75 -13.81 7.12 -2.92
C ILE A 75 -15.22 7.55 -2.51
N LYS A 76 -15.86 8.43 -3.29
CA LYS A 76 -17.21 8.91 -3.02
C LYS A 76 -18.21 7.76 -2.91
N GLU A 77 -18.10 6.75 -3.76
CA GLU A 77 -18.96 5.57 -3.71
C GLU A 77 -18.78 4.79 -2.39
N ALA A 78 -17.54 4.52 -1.97
CA ALA A 78 -17.27 3.88 -0.69
C ALA A 78 -17.82 4.69 0.50
N LYS A 79 -17.74 6.02 0.42
CA LYS A 79 -18.30 6.90 1.46
C LYS A 79 -19.82 6.80 1.57
N ARG A 80 -20.55 6.54 0.48
CA ARG A 80 -22.01 6.26 0.53
C ARG A 80 -22.32 5.02 1.35
N HIS A 81 -21.42 4.05 1.35
CA HIS A 81 -21.48 2.83 2.18
C HIS A 81 -20.89 3.03 3.59
N LYS A 82 -20.57 4.27 4.01
CA LYS A 82 -19.97 4.61 5.32
C LYS A 82 -18.64 3.90 5.60
N ILE A 83 -17.91 3.54 4.57
CA ILE A 83 -16.62 2.86 4.67
C ILE A 83 -15.51 3.90 4.92
N TYR A 84 -14.61 3.62 5.86
CA TYR A 84 -13.39 4.40 6.05
C TYR A 84 -12.43 4.11 4.90
N THR A 85 -11.94 5.16 4.25
CA THR A 85 -11.12 5.07 3.04
C THR A 85 -9.72 5.61 3.26
N ALA A 86 -8.72 4.89 2.78
CA ALA A 86 -7.33 5.30 2.80
C ALA A 86 -6.69 5.08 1.43
N THR A 87 -5.73 5.93 1.07
CA THR A 87 -4.89 5.73 -0.10
C THR A 87 -3.46 6.19 0.12
N SER A 88 -2.56 5.75 -0.75
CA SER A 88 -1.17 6.22 -0.80
C SER A 88 -0.86 6.74 -2.19
N THR A 89 -0.13 7.84 -2.27
CA THR A 89 0.23 8.51 -3.53
C THR A 89 1.70 8.95 -3.53
N ASN A 90 2.26 9.05 -4.71
CA ASN A 90 3.53 9.72 -4.95
C ASN A 90 3.36 11.25 -5.11
N ALA A 91 2.14 11.77 -5.03
CA ALA A 91 1.72 13.16 -5.00
C ALA A 91 2.04 14.02 -6.25
N HIS A 92 2.44 13.42 -7.38
CA HIS A 92 2.78 14.17 -8.60
C HIS A 92 1.58 14.73 -9.35
N PHE A 93 0.35 14.30 -9.01
CA PHE A 93 -0.89 14.66 -9.69
C PHE A 93 -1.84 15.51 -8.84
N ILE A 94 -1.31 16.14 -7.78
CA ILE A 94 -2.10 16.97 -6.86
C ILE A 94 -1.76 18.43 -7.09
N ASP A 95 -2.53 19.09 -7.93
CA ASP A 95 -2.60 20.56 -8.04
C ASP A 95 -3.62 21.14 -7.05
N ALA A 96 -3.82 22.47 -7.06
CA ALA A 96 -4.72 23.12 -6.13
C ALA A 96 -6.19 22.66 -6.29
N SER A 97 -6.65 22.49 -7.54
CA SER A 97 -8.01 21.99 -7.82
C SER A 97 -8.16 20.54 -7.33
N LYS A 98 -7.18 19.69 -7.64
CA LYS A 98 -7.19 18.29 -7.22
C LYS A 98 -7.14 18.15 -5.71
N ALA A 99 -6.40 19.00 -5.00
CA ALA A 99 -6.38 19.00 -3.53
C ALA A 99 -7.78 19.29 -2.94
N GLU A 100 -8.50 20.27 -3.48
CA GLU A 100 -9.89 20.56 -3.06
C GLU A 100 -10.82 19.38 -3.38
N GLU A 101 -10.72 18.78 -4.58
CA GLU A 101 -11.50 17.61 -4.97
C GLU A 101 -11.26 16.42 -4.03
N ILE A 102 -10.00 16.19 -3.62
CA ILE A 102 -9.63 15.13 -2.67
C ILE A 102 -10.31 15.36 -1.32
N VAL A 103 -10.26 16.57 -0.78
CA VAL A 103 -10.94 16.92 0.47
C VAL A 103 -12.45 16.71 0.35
N GLN A 104 -13.05 17.18 -0.75
CA GLN A 104 -14.50 17.05 -1.00
C GLN A 104 -14.95 15.62 -1.29
N SER A 105 -14.03 14.73 -1.68
CA SER A 105 -14.36 13.31 -1.92
C SER A 105 -14.74 12.56 -0.65
N GLY A 106 -14.35 13.10 0.52
CA GLY A 106 -14.54 12.46 1.81
C GLY A 106 -13.48 11.40 2.12
N LEU A 107 -12.35 11.38 1.40
CA LEU A 107 -11.20 10.52 1.72
C LEU A 107 -10.80 10.75 3.19
N ASP A 108 -10.66 9.67 3.97
CA ASP A 108 -10.35 9.78 5.39
C ASP A 108 -8.84 9.86 5.67
N ARG A 109 -8.01 9.20 4.85
CA ARG A 109 -6.55 9.16 5.04
C ARG A 109 -5.81 9.23 3.70
N LEU A 110 -4.84 10.11 3.62
CA LEU A 110 -3.92 10.23 2.49
C LEU A 110 -2.48 10.05 2.95
N ILE A 111 -1.84 9.00 2.46
CA ILE A 111 -0.43 8.73 2.68
C ILE A 111 0.34 9.33 1.51
N ILE A 112 1.23 10.28 1.79
CA ILE A 112 2.13 10.91 0.84
C ILE A 112 3.49 10.27 0.99
N SER A 113 3.98 9.66 -0.08
CA SER A 113 5.29 9.00 -0.09
C SER A 113 6.38 10.03 -0.32
N ILE A 114 7.25 10.23 0.68
CA ILE A 114 8.39 11.16 0.62
C ILE A 114 9.66 10.42 1.11
N ASP A 115 10.48 9.94 0.19
CA ASP A 115 11.60 9.06 0.50
C ASP A 115 12.95 9.77 0.31
N GLY A 116 13.01 11.06 0.66
CA GLY A 116 14.19 11.91 0.64
C GLY A 116 13.81 13.36 0.86
N LEU A 117 14.75 14.15 1.43
CA LEU A 117 14.58 15.58 1.71
C LEU A 117 15.38 16.48 0.76
N THR A 118 16.22 15.87 -0.10
CA THR A 118 16.84 16.51 -1.25
C THR A 118 16.42 15.79 -2.52
N GLN A 119 16.42 16.48 -3.67
CA GLN A 119 16.11 15.83 -4.95
C GLN A 119 16.99 14.60 -5.18
N LYS A 120 18.27 14.70 -4.86
CA LYS A 120 19.24 13.60 -5.03
C LYS A 120 18.90 12.38 -4.17
N THR A 121 18.57 12.54 -2.90
CA THR A 121 18.19 11.42 -2.01
C THR A 121 16.84 10.84 -2.38
N TYR A 122 15.89 11.69 -2.74
CA TYR A 122 14.55 11.30 -3.15
C TYR A 122 14.56 10.43 -4.42
N GLU A 123 15.26 10.85 -5.46
CA GLU A 123 15.27 10.15 -6.75
C GLU A 123 16.06 8.84 -6.73
N ASN A 124 16.91 8.59 -5.74
CA ASN A 124 17.59 7.30 -5.58
C ASN A 124 16.60 6.13 -5.43
N TYR A 125 15.46 6.38 -4.82
CA TYR A 125 14.40 5.38 -4.72
C TYR A 125 13.19 5.72 -5.61
N ARG A 126 12.78 6.99 -5.65
CA ARG A 126 11.66 7.48 -6.45
C ARG A 126 12.12 7.90 -7.85
N VAL A 127 12.69 6.94 -8.59
CA VAL A 127 13.22 7.18 -9.95
C VAL A 127 12.18 7.88 -10.82
N ASN A 128 12.58 8.95 -11.51
CA ASN A 128 11.75 9.90 -12.26
C ASN A 128 10.82 10.78 -11.38
N GLY A 129 11.00 10.76 -10.07
CA GLY A 129 10.23 11.60 -9.15
C GLY A 129 10.85 12.98 -9.00
N GLN A 130 10.00 13.96 -8.67
CA GLN A 130 10.35 15.35 -8.44
C GLN A 130 9.91 15.73 -7.03
N LEU A 131 10.88 15.99 -6.14
CA LEU A 131 10.61 16.26 -4.72
C LEU A 131 9.82 17.57 -4.53
N ASP A 132 10.13 18.60 -5.31
CA ASP A 132 9.41 19.87 -5.28
C ASP A 132 7.91 19.72 -5.52
N LYS A 133 7.51 18.83 -6.44
CA LYS A 133 6.09 18.51 -6.66
C LYS A 133 5.44 17.87 -5.43
N VAL A 134 6.16 17.00 -4.73
CA VAL A 134 5.63 16.34 -3.52
C VAL A 134 5.43 17.35 -2.39
N ILE A 135 6.41 18.24 -2.20
CA ILE A 135 6.33 19.30 -1.19
C ILE A 135 5.20 20.27 -1.53
N GLU A 136 5.09 20.70 -2.77
CA GLU A 136 4.04 21.60 -3.23
C GLU A 136 2.64 20.95 -3.11
N ALA A 137 2.49 19.70 -3.53
CA ALA A 137 1.24 18.94 -3.34
C ALA A 137 0.85 18.84 -1.86
N SER A 138 1.83 18.65 -0.97
CA SER A 138 1.60 18.60 0.47
C SER A 138 1.09 19.92 1.02
N LYS A 139 1.67 21.04 0.60
CA LYS A 139 1.19 22.41 0.95
C LYS A 139 -0.26 22.62 0.49
N ARG A 140 -0.54 22.30 -0.79
CA ARG A 140 -1.89 22.40 -1.37
C ARG A 140 -2.93 21.59 -0.63
N MET A 141 -2.56 20.36 -0.19
CA MET A 141 -3.47 19.55 0.63
C MET A 141 -3.80 20.21 1.98
N VAL A 142 -2.81 20.79 2.65
CA VAL A 142 -3.02 21.49 3.93
C VAL A 142 -3.87 22.75 3.71
N GLU A 143 -3.58 23.54 2.68
CA GLU A 143 -4.35 24.74 2.30
C GLU A 143 -5.80 24.39 1.95
N ALA A 144 -6.03 23.33 1.18
CA ALA A 144 -7.38 22.87 0.83
C ALA A 144 -8.17 22.43 2.08
N LYS A 145 -7.55 21.69 3.02
CA LYS A 145 -8.17 21.35 4.31
C LYS A 145 -8.55 22.59 5.11
N GLN A 146 -7.67 23.59 5.18
CA GLN A 146 -7.93 24.84 5.89
C GLN A 146 -9.05 25.65 5.22
N LYS A 147 -8.99 25.84 3.90
CA LYS A 147 -10.00 26.56 3.10
C LYS A 147 -11.40 25.95 3.26
N LEU A 148 -11.48 24.62 3.22
CA LEU A 148 -12.74 23.87 3.32
C LEU A 148 -13.12 23.52 4.78
N LYS A 149 -12.34 23.98 5.76
CA LYS A 149 -12.53 23.70 7.20
C LYS A 149 -12.71 22.20 7.48
N SER A 150 -12.00 21.37 6.75
CA SER A 150 -12.06 19.89 6.86
C SER A 150 -10.98 19.33 7.77
N LYS A 151 -11.34 18.33 8.59
CA LYS A 151 -10.38 17.55 9.36
C LYS A 151 -9.80 16.38 8.55
N THR A 152 -10.39 16.06 7.41
CA THR A 152 -9.98 14.96 6.53
C THR A 152 -9.55 15.46 5.15
N PRO A 153 -8.67 14.72 4.47
CA PRO A 153 -8.02 13.50 4.93
C PRO A 153 -6.96 13.75 6.02
N HIS A 154 -6.75 12.76 6.90
CA HIS A 154 -5.56 12.72 7.77
C HIS A 154 -4.33 12.51 6.89
N LEU A 155 -3.39 13.46 6.91
CA LEU A 155 -2.22 13.47 6.04
C LEU A 155 -1.05 12.79 6.73
N ILE A 156 -0.46 11.81 6.06
CA ILE A 156 0.68 11.05 6.59
C ILE A 156 1.85 11.17 5.63
N PHE A 157 3.00 11.65 6.09
CA PHE A 157 4.26 11.41 5.41
C PHE A 157 4.72 9.99 5.70
N GLN A 158 4.84 9.18 4.67
CA GLN A 158 5.49 7.88 4.75
C GLN A 158 6.88 8.01 4.14
N PHE A 159 7.90 7.76 4.98
CA PHE A 159 9.30 7.77 4.59
C PHE A 159 9.83 6.33 4.60
N LEU A 160 10.08 5.78 3.41
CA LEU A 160 10.70 4.47 3.27
C LEU A 160 12.20 4.60 3.45
N VAL A 161 12.71 4.09 4.57
CA VAL A 161 14.14 4.19 4.88
C VAL A 161 14.92 3.16 4.05
N VAL A 162 15.86 3.67 3.28
CA VAL A 162 16.87 2.93 2.52
C VAL A 162 18.26 3.49 2.83
N LYS A 163 19.33 2.78 2.45
CA LYS A 163 20.72 3.22 2.71
C LYS A 163 20.99 4.67 2.31
N GLN A 164 20.45 5.11 1.17
CA GLN A 164 20.74 6.42 0.59
C GLN A 164 20.07 7.59 1.33
N ASN A 165 19.04 7.33 2.12
CA ASN A 165 18.26 8.37 2.82
C ASN A 165 18.16 8.16 4.34
N GLU A 166 18.80 7.12 4.92
CA GLU A 166 18.67 6.82 6.36
C GLU A 166 19.17 7.98 7.24
N HIS A 167 20.13 8.79 6.76
CA HIS A 167 20.63 9.97 7.45
C HIS A 167 19.60 11.12 7.54
N GLU A 168 18.55 11.10 6.72
CA GLU A 168 17.47 12.10 6.69
C GLU A 168 16.25 11.65 7.51
N ALA A 169 16.24 10.42 8.06
CA ALA A 169 15.07 9.83 8.70
C ALA A 169 14.51 10.64 9.88
N ASN A 170 15.36 11.35 10.61
CA ASN A 170 14.90 12.23 11.70
C ASN A 170 14.45 13.61 11.19
N ALA A 171 15.10 14.13 10.16
CA ALA A 171 14.78 15.46 9.64
C ALA A 171 13.42 15.53 8.94
N VAL A 172 12.85 14.41 8.50
CA VAL A 172 11.50 14.38 7.92
C VAL A 172 10.41 14.84 8.90
N PHE A 173 10.62 14.67 10.21
CA PHE A 173 9.69 15.14 11.24
C PHE A 173 9.65 16.68 11.30
N ASP A 174 10.80 17.34 11.13
CA ASP A 174 10.86 18.81 11.09
C ASP A 174 10.15 19.35 9.85
N LEU A 175 10.38 18.74 8.68
CA LEU A 175 9.66 19.10 7.45
C LEU A 175 8.14 18.90 7.60
N ALA A 176 7.71 17.79 8.19
CA ALA A 176 6.29 17.52 8.43
C ALA A 176 5.65 18.56 9.35
N LYS A 177 6.36 18.98 10.40
CA LYS A 177 5.92 20.04 11.31
C LYS A 177 5.83 21.40 10.60
N GLU A 178 6.82 21.75 9.79
CA GLU A 178 6.82 22.98 8.99
C GLU A 178 5.61 23.02 8.03
N LEU A 179 5.35 21.92 7.35
CA LEU A 179 4.25 21.79 6.37
C LEU A 179 2.89 21.49 7.02
N LYS A 180 2.83 21.32 8.35
CA LYS A 180 1.59 20.99 9.10
C LYS A 180 0.95 19.66 8.65
N ILE A 181 1.79 18.67 8.36
CA ILE A 181 1.36 17.29 8.12
C ILE A 181 0.97 16.64 9.44
N ASP A 182 -0.12 15.88 9.44
CA ASP A 182 -0.73 15.36 10.67
C ASP A 182 0.13 14.25 11.32
N GLU A 183 0.88 13.45 10.53
CA GLU A 183 1.64 12.30 11.01
C GLU A 183 2.85 11.97 10.12
N VAL A 184 3.92 11.44 10.71
CA VAL A 184 5.06 10.84 10.00
C VAL A 184 5.20 9.38 10.36
N ARG A 185 5.44 8.53 9.36
CA ARG A 185 5.74 7.11 9.52
C ARG A 185 7.02 6.73 8.80
N LEU A 186 8.03 6.35 9.56
CA LEU A 186 9.20 5.70 9.00
C LEU A 186 8.87 4.23 8.71
N LYS A 187 9.24 3.73 7.56
CA LYS A 187 8.96 2.36 7.13
C LYS A 187 10.24 1.67 6.66
N THR A 188 10.44 0.46 7.13
CA THR A 188 11.56 -0.37 6.66
C THR A 188 11.30 -0.92 5.26
N ALA A 189 12.32 -0.92 4.40
CA ALA A 189 12.21 -1.42 3.03
C ALA A 189 12.05 -2.95 2.97
N GLN A 190 11.13 -3.42 2.10
CA GLN A 190 11.09 -4.82 1.67
C GLN A 190 11.91 -4.94 0.39
N LEU A 191 12.96 -5.72 0.44
CA LEU A 191 13.89 -5.95 -0.67
C LEU A 191 13.69 -7.34 -1.23
N TYR A 192 13.57 -7.49 -2.55
CA TYR A 192 13.38 -8.80 -3.18
C TYR A 192 14.62 -9.67 -3.08
N ASP A 193 15.76 -9.13 -3.50
CA ASP A 193 17.05 -9.81 -3.36
C ASP A 193 17.81 -9.27 -2.14
N TYR A 194 17.48 -9.82 -0.99
CA TYR A 194 18.12 -9.42 0.28
C TYR A 194 19.20 -10.39 0.77
N LYS A 195 19.17 -11.67 0.32
CA LYS A 195 19.98 -12.74 0.92
C LYS A 195 21.48 -12.49 0.81
N ASN A 196 21.95 -11.96 -0.31
CA ASN A 196 23.35 -11.65 -0.56
C ASN A 196 23.71 -10.19 -0.33
N GLY A 197 22.79 -9.42 0.26
CA GLY A 197 22.88 -7.98 0.39
C GLY A 197 22.16 -7.26 -0.76
N ASN A 198 21.81 -5.99 -0.53
CA ASN A 198 21.08 -5.17 -1.51
C ASN A 198 21.57 -3.73 -1.38
N PRO A 199 21.82 -3.01 -2.48
CA PRO A 199 22.30 -1.63 -2.46
C PRO A 199 21.38 -0.65 -1.70
N LEU A 200 20.10 -0.98 -1.55
CA LEU A 200 19.11 -0.18 -0.82
C LEU A 200 19.02 -0.54 0.66
N MET A 201 19.73 -1.59 1.10
CA MET A 201 19.64 -2.05 2.49
C MET A 201 20.28 -1.01 3.44
N PRO A 202 19.54 -0.47 4.43
CA PRO A 202 20.10 0.44 5.42
C PRO A 202 21.29 -0.17 6.16
N GLU A 203 22.27 0.65 6.50
CA GLU A 203 23.41 0.27 7.34
C GLU A 203 23.00 0.20 8.81
N SER A 204 22.11 1.09 9.22
CA SER A 204 21.50 1.05 10.56
C SER A 204 20.60 -0.17 10.71
N GLU A 205 20.88 -0.98 11.72
CA GLU A 205 20.02 -2.11 12.05
C GLU A 205 18.60 -1.68 12.43
N GLU A 206 18.42 -0.51 13.01
CA GLU A 206 17.12 0.03 13.39
C GLU A 206 16.16 0.07 12.19
N TYR A 207 16.65 0.55 11.04
CA TYR A 207 15.85 0.73 9.83
C TYR A 207 15.79 -0.48 8.92
N SER A 208 16.61 -1.53 9.17
CA SER A 208 16.64 -2.73 8.34
C SER A 208 15.63 -3.78 8.81
N ARG A 209 14.92 -4.42 7.88
CA ARG A 209 14.14 -5.66 8.13
C ARG A 209 15.01 -6.89 8.30
N TYR A 210 16.26 -6.79 7.91
CA TYR A 210 17.16 -7.93 7.75
C TYR A 210 18.30 -7.82 8.75
N LYS A 211 18.79 -8.97 9.19
CA LYS A 211 20.01 -9.09 9.99
C LYS A 211 21.04 -9.94 9.25
N ARG A 212 22.32 -9.56 9.40
CA ARG A 212 23.44 -10.30 8.83
C ARG A 212 23.77 -11.52 9.67
N LYS A 213 23.98 -12.67 9.03
CA LYS A 213 24.48 -13.89 9.65
C LYS A 213 26.01 -13.93 9.65
N LYS A 214 26.57 -14.91 10.41
CA LYS A 214 28.03 -15.12 10.47
C LYS A 214 28.65 -15.51 9.12
N ASP A 215 27.88 -16.16 8.25
CA ASP A 215 28.28 -16.53 6.89
C ASP A 215 28.19 -15.38 5.88
N GLY A 216 27.84 -14.18 6.35
CA GLY A 216 27.71 -12.98 5.53
C GLY A 216 26.36 -12.80 4.84
N THR A 217 25.50 -13.82 4.83
CA THR A 217 24.14 -13.73 4.25
C THR A 217 23.16 -12.98 5.15
N PHE A 218 22.03 -12.56 4.61
CA PHE A 218 20.99 -11.85 5.35
C PHE A 218 19.72 -12.68 5.49
N VAL A 219 19.04 -12.51 6.62
CA VAL A 219 17.74 -13.13 6.92
C VAL A 219 16.81 -12.10 7.53
N LEU A 220 15.51 -12.33 7.48
CA LEU A 220 14.54 -11.52 8.20
C LEU A 220 14.89 -11.47 9.70
N LYS A 221 14.81 -10.30 10.34
CA LYS A 221 15.03 -10.12 11.77
C LYS A 221 14.03 -10.91 12.61
N TYR A 222 12.80 -10.99 12.14
CA TYR A 222 11.69 -11.62 12.83
C TYR A 222 11.17 -12.77 11.99
N GLN A 223 11.22 -13.97 12.55
CA GLN A 223 10.55 -15.13 11.99
C GLN A 223 9.11 -15.14 12.48
N THR A 224 8.18 -15.26 11.56
CA THR A 224 6.76 -15.42 11.87
C THR A 224 6.45 -16.92 11.89
N GLY A 225 5.75 -17.38 12.95
CA GLY A 225 5.25 -18.76 12.99
C GLY A 225 4.15 -19.03 11.95
N ASN A 226 3.58 -20.22 12.01
CA ASN A 226 2.49 -20.65 11.10
C ASN A 226 1.16 -19.97 11.44
N HIS A 227 1.14 -18.64 11.40
CA HIS A 227 -0.06 -17.82 11.62
C HIS A 227 0.01 -16.54 10.78
N CYS A 228 -1.15 -15.97 10.47
CA CYS A 228 -1.27 -14.70 9.76
C CYS A 228 -2.67 -14.11 10.00
N TRP A 229 -2.77 -13.11 10.85
CA TRP A 229 -4.04 -12.45 11.15
C TRP A 229 -4.73 -11.88 9.89
N ARG A 230 -3.93 -11.34 8.97
CA ARG A 230 -4.43 -10.73 7.73
C ARG A 230 -5.32 -11.66 6.90
N MET A 231 -5.03 -12.97 6.89
CA MET A 231 -5.82 -13.96 6.15
C MET A 231 -7.23 -14.20 6.67
N TRP A 232 -7.54 -13.69 7.87
CA TRP A 232 -8.87 -13.77 8.49
C TRP A 232 -9.54 -12.40 8.63
N SER A 233 -8.80 -11.31 8.42
CA SER A 233 -9.28 -9.94 8.63
C SER A 233 -9.45 -9.16 7.34
N SER A 234 -8.73 -9.53 6.27
CA SER A 234 -8.70 -8.75 5.03
C SER A 234 -8.36 -9.59 3.80
N SER A 235 -8.57 -9.01 2.63
CA SER A 235 -8.17 -9.55 1.33
C SER A 235 -7.78 -8.41 0.39
N VAL A 236 -7.23 -8.74 -0.77
CA VAL A 236 -6.92 -7.77 -1.83
C VAL A 236 -7.76 -8.10 -3.06
N LEU A 237 -8.34 -7.07 -3.67
CA LEU A 237 -9.02 -7.14 -4.95
C LEU A 237 -8.21 -6.35 -5.98
N THR A 238 -7.85 -6.98 -7.07
CA THR A 238 -7.19 -6.33 -8.20
C THR A 238 -8.18 -5.48 -9.00
N TRP A 239 -7.71 -4.64 -9.89
CA TRP A 239 -8.52 -3.76 -10.73
C TRP A 239 -9.56 -4.52 -11.58
N ASP A 240 -9.27 -5.77 -11.94
CA ASP A 240 -10.12 -6.68 -12.72
C ASP A 240 -10.92 -7.67 -11.85
N GLY A 241 -10.92 -7.47 -10.52
CA GLY A 241 -11.75 -8.21 -9.56
C GLY A 241 -11.21 -9.55 -9.09
N LYS A 242 -9.96 -9.91 -9.42
CA LYS A 242 -9.33 -11.09 -8.85
C LYS A 242 -9.12 -10.90 -7.35
N VAL A 243 -9.44 -11.92 -6.58
CA VAL A 243 -9.25 -11.94 -5.13
C VAL A 243 -7.93 -12.64 -4.84
N VAL A 244 -7.00 -11.93 -4.18
CA VAL A 244 -5.70 -12.45 -3.80
C VAL A 244 -5.49 -12.37 -2.28
N PRO A 245 -4.65 -13.22 -1.68
CA PRO A 245 -4.59 -13.39 -0.23
C PRO A 245 -4.13 -12.14 0.51
N CYS A 246 -3.14 -11.41 -0.01
CA CYS A 246 -2.59 -10.24 0.67
C CYS A 246 -1.74 -9.37 -0.26
N CYS A 247 -1.27 -8.22 0.25
CA CYS A 247 -0.45 -7.27 -0.49
C CYS A 247 0.98 -7.76 -0.84
N PHE A 248 1.41 -8.93 -0.38
CA PHE A 248 2.67 -9.54 -0.79
C PHE A 248 2.56 -10.31 -2.12
N ASP A 249 1.33 -10.68 -2.53
CA ASP A 249 1.05 -11.28 -3.83
C ASP A 249 0.89 -10.21 -4.92
N LYS A 250 1.95 -9.41 -5.13
CA LYS A 250 1.92 -8.21 -5.97
C LYS A 250 1.58 -8.48 -7.43
N ASP A 251 1.84 -9.67 -7.91
CA ASP A 251 1.59 -10.10 -9.29
C ASP A 251 0.39 -11.05 -9.43
N ALA A 252 -0.41 -11.19 -8.35
CA ALA A 252 -1.62 -12.01 -8.30
C ALA A 252 -1.40 -13.46 -8.74
N GLN A 253 -0.33 -14.09 -8.23
CA GLN A 253 -0.01 -15.50 -8.54
C GLN A 253 -0.91 -16.48 -7.76
N HIS A 254 -1.44 -16.08 -6.62
CA HIS A 254 -2.32 -16.86 -5.75
C HIS A 254 -3.78 -16.42 -5.84
N ILE A 255 -4.35 -16.42 -7.04
CA ILE A 255 -5.75 -16.02 -7.23
C ILE A 255 -6.67 -17.01 -6.50
N LEU A 256 -7.49 -16.50 -5.58
CA LEU A 256 -8.44 -17.29 -4.79
C LEU A 256 -9.85 -17.34 -5.39
N GLY A 257 -10.15 -16.44 -6.31
CA GLY A 257 -11.40 -16.32 -7.05
C GLY A 257 -11.49 -14.97 -7.77
N SER A 258 -12.63 -14.67 -8.37
CA SER A 258 -12.90 -13.39 -9.02
C SER A 258 -14.31 -12.91 -8.67
N VAL A 259 -14.44 -11.64 -8.25
CA VAL A 259 -15.75 -11.03 -8.00
C VAL A 259 -16.51 -10.69 -9.29
N ALA A 260 -15.88 -10.88 -10.45
CA ALA A 260 -16.58 -10.89 -11.72
C ALA A 260 -17.43 -12.16 -11.91
N ASP A 261 -17.02 -13.28 -11.31
CA ASP A 261 -17.62 -14.61 -11.51
C ASP A 261 -18.51 -15.06 -10.36
N ALA A 262 -18.22 -14.61 -9.11
CA ALA A 262 -18.92 -15.03 -7.91
C ALA A 262 -18.96 -13.93 -6.85
N ASP A 263 -19.94 -13.99 -5.96
CA ASP A 263 -20.02 -13.14 -4.77
C ASP A 263 -18.77 -13.30 -3.88
N PHE A 264 -18.31 -12.19 -3.32
CA PHE A 264 -17.09 -12.17 -2.50
C PHE A 264 -17.17 -13.13 -1.29
N ASN A 265 -18.34 -13.25 -0.64
CA ASN A 265 -18.50 -14.17 0.48
C ASN A 265 -18.35 -15.63 0.05
N THR A 266 -18.89 -15.98 -1.12
CA THR A 266 -18.72 -17.31 -1.73
C THR A 266 -17.23 -17.61 -1.97
N ILE A 267 -16.48 -16.64 -2.49
CA ILE A 267 -15.03 -16.78 -2.68
C ILE A 267 -14.31 -16.93 -1.34
N TRP A 268 -14.64 -16.08 -0.36
CA TRP A 268 -14.02 -16.09 0.97
C TRP A 268 -14.19 -17.42 1.72
N GLU A 269 -15.33 -18.10 1.52
CA GLU A 269 -15.67 -19.38 2.12
C GLU A 269 -15.30 -20.58 1.23
N SER A 270 -14.78 -20.33 0.01
CA SER A 270 -14.47 -21.37 -0.96
C SER A 270 -13.44 -22.39 -0.46
N PRO A 271 -13.46 -23.63 -0.98
CA PRO A 271 -12.45 -24.64 -0.68
C PRO A 271 -11.02 -24.16 -1.02
N LYS A 272 -10.86 -23.35 -2.08
CA LYS A 272 -9.58 -22.80 -2.50
C LYS A 272 -9.02 -21.83 -1.44
N TYR A 273 -9.87 -20.94 -0.93
CA TYR A 273 -9.47 -19.99 0.12
C TYR A 273 -9.16 -20.72 1.44
N GLN A 274 -9.98 -21.71 1.81
CA GLN A 274 -9.75 -22.53 3.00
C GLN A 274 -8.45 -23.34 2.90
N SER A 275 -8.15 -23.91 1.73
CA SER A 275 -6.90 -24.60 1.48
C SER A 275 -5.68 -23.69 1.65
N PHE A 276 -5.75 -22.45 1.13
CA PHE A 276 -4.66 -21.48 1.30
C PHE A 276 -4.46 -21.11 2.79
N ARG A 277 -5.54 -20.90 3.55
CA ARG A 277 -5.47 -20.67 5.01
C ARG A 277 -4.84 -21.86 5.74
N LYS A 278 -5.23 -23.09 5.38
CA LYS A 278 -4.66 -24.31 5.94
C LYS A 278 -3.16 -24.40 5.67
N SER A 279 -2.71 -24.07 4.45
CA SER A 279 -1.28 -24.07 4.10
C SER A 279 -0.47 -23.12 4.99
N ILE A 280 -1.01 -21.94 5.33
CA ILE A 280 -0.36 -21.00 6.27
C ILE A 280 -0.22 -21.63 7.66
N LEU A 281 -1.28 -22.28 8.17
CA LEU A 281 -1.29 -22.87 9.50
C LEU A 281 -0.39 -24.13 9.58
N THR A 282 -0.14 -24.78 8.46
CA THR A 282 0.69 -25.99 8.38
C THR A 282 2.17 -25.66 8.16
N ASN A 283 2.47 -24.89 7.12
CA ASN A 283 3.83 -24.51 6.75
C ASN A 283 3.85 -23.19 5.96
N ARG A 284 3.77 -22.07 6.68
CA ARG A 284 3.81 -20.73 6.07
C ARG A 284 5.05 -20.47 5.23
N ASN A 285 6.21 -21.02 5.64
CA ASN A 285 7.48 -20.81 4.94
C ASN A 285 7.56 -21.52 3.57
N ALA A 286 6.69 -22.48 3.30
CA ALA A 286 6.59 -23.10 1.98
C ALA A 286 5.89 -22.21 0.94
N ILE A 287 5.20 -21.15 1.38
CA ILE A 287 4.50 -20.23 0.51
C ILE A 287 5.47 -19.10 0.13
N ASP A 288 5.74 -18.94 -1.16
CA ASP A 288 6.73 -18.00 -1.70
C ASP A 288 6.53 -16.55 -1.22
N ILE A 289 5.31 -16.00 -1.33
CA ILE A 289 4.97 -14.64 -0.87
C ILE A 289 5.12 -14.46 0.64
N CYS A 290 5.16 -15.55 1.41
CA CYS A 290 5.32 -15.51 2.87
C CYS A 290 6.81 -15.54 3.30
N GLN A 291 7.73 -15.95 2.43
CA GLN A 291 9.16 -16.09 2.78
C GLN A 291 9.84 -14.77 3.10
N ASN A 292 9.40 -13.67 2.48
CA ASN A 292 9.90 -12.30 2.73
C ASN A 292 8.82 -11.41 3.38
N CYS A 293 7.87 -12.02 4.08
CA CYS A 293 6.76 -11.32 4.72
C CYS A 293 7.12 -10.94 6.16
N SER A 294 6.89 -9.68 6.50
CA SER A 294 7.07 -9.13 7.84
C SER A 294 5.74 -8.93 8.59
N GLU A 295 4.64 -9.53 8.11
CA GLU A 295 3.34 -9.42 8.81
C GLU A 295 3.41 -10.06 10.18
N GLY A 296 3.02 -9.29 11.20
CA GLY A 296 3.21 -9.67 12.60
C GLY A 296 4.55 -9.24 13.21
N ALA A 297 5.46 -8.66 12.41
CA ALA A 297 6.70 -8.05 12.88
C ALA A 297 6.61 -6.52 12.86
N LYS A 298 7.47 -5.85 13.62
CA LYS A 298 7.60 -4.40 13.60
C LYS A 298 8.20 -3.97 12.24
N VAL A 299 7.43 -3.25 11.43
CA VAL A 299 7.85 -2.72 10.12
C VAL A 299 7.88 -1.19 10.07
N TRP A 300 7.38 -0.56 11.13
CA TRP A 300 7.43 0.88 11.39
C TRP A 300 8.46 1.15 12.47
N VAL A 301 9.18 2.21 12.34
CA VAL A 301 10.23 2.63 13.28
C VAL A 301 9.78 3.85 14.05
#